data_fa15c1814f5f3f5ce24458d5e17c1e4a
#
_entry.id   fa15c1814f5f3f5ce24458d5e17c1e4a
#
_cell.length_a   1.000
_cell.length_b   1.000
_cell.length_c   1.000
_cell.angle_alpha   90.00
_cell.angle_beta   90.00
_cell.angle_gamma   90.00
#
_symmetry.space_group_name_H-M   'P 1'
#
loop_
_entity.id
_entity.type
_entity.pdbx_description
1 polymer ?
#
loop_
_entity_poly.entity_id
_entity_poly.type
_entity_poly.pdbx_seq_one_letter_code
_entity_poly.pdbx_strand_id
1 'polypeptide(L)'
;SVVNVPFSTIQRLSDVSIETLAGQEVCVAATKTFTNQVIVMLELARRLGYKIDLKQIPKKIQQTIAINEDKIKEISVRLSKSRDIFVLGKGMSYPMAREIALKLKEIDYIHAEGMMAGELKHGTIALIEEGIPVISLIPNENDEMISATQEVKARGAWIITISNVQDKGDIVVPKCDEAEFAIYSGIIGHLMSYYVGVILKREIDKP
;
A
#
# COMPACT_ATOMS: atom_id res chain seq x y z
N SER A 1 -0.89 20.21 -13.34
CA SER A 1 -0.28 18.88 -13.20
C SER A 1 0.52 18.75 -11.92
N VAL A 2 0.74 17.50 -11.47
CA VAL A 2 1.71 17.14 -10.41
C VAL A 2 2.71 16.18 -11.04
N VAL A 3 3.97 16.58 -11.14
CA VAL A 3 5.01 15.85 -11.89
C VAL A 3 6.30 15.75 -11.09
N ASN A 4 7.10 14.73 -11.36
CA ASN A 4 8.43 14.60 -10.78
C ASN A 4 9.55 14.98 -11.78
N VAL A 5 9.30 14.86 -13.06
CA VAL A 5 10.29 15.16 -14.10
C VAL A 5 10.04 16.57 -14.65
N PRO A 6 10.93 17.55 -14.38
CA PRO A 6 10.82 18.89 -14.92
C PRO A 6 10.84 18.87 -16.45
N PHE A 7 10.18 19.86 -17.06
CA PHE A 7 10.10 20.02 -18.51
C PHE A 7 9.47 18.85 -19.27
N SER A 8 8.76 17.93 -18.56
CA SER A 8 7.98 16.86 -19.19
C SER A 8 6.88 17.42 -20.09
N THR A 9 6.39 16.60 -21.02
CA THR A 9 5.28 17.00 -21.90
C THR A 9 4.03 17.39 -21.11
N ILE A 10 3.72 16.65 -20.03
CA ILE A 10 2.58 16.96 -19.16
C ILE A 10 2.75 18.35 -18.53
N GLN A 11 3.96 18.65 -18.01
CA GLN A 11 4.22 19.95 -17.42
C GLN A 11 4.05 21.10 -18.43
N ARG A 12 4.56 20.94 -19.66
CA ARG A 12 4.44 21.97 -20.70
C ARG A 12 3.02 22.19 -21.20
N LEU A 13 2.15 21.19 -21.11
CA LEU A 13 0.74 21.25 -21.52
C LEU A 13 -0.19 21.71 -20.39
N SER A 14 0.32 21.96 -19.21
CA SER A 14 -0.49 22.32 -18.03
C SER A 14 -0.44 23.82 -17.77
N ASP A 15 -1.58 24.42 -17.43
CA ASP A 15 -1.66 25.82 -17.02
C ASP A 15 -0.92 26.09 -15.71
N VAL A 16 -0.93 25.10 -14.80
CA VAL A 16 -0.21 25.12 -13.51
C VAL A 16 0.43 23.77 -13.28
N SER A 17 1.67 23.80 -12.77
CA SER A 17 2.41 22.58 -12.45
C SER A 17 3.06 22.67 -11.09
N ILE A 18 3.04 21.55 -10.34
CA ILE A 18 3.72 21.38 -9.07
C ILE A 18 4.70 20.22 -9.22
N GLU A 19 5.96 20.45 -8.88
CA GLU A 19 6.98 19.41 -8.87
C GLU A 19 7.00 18.69 -7.52
N THR A 20 7.11 17.36 -7.55
CA THR A 20 7.10 16.55 -6.32
C THR A 20 8.44 16.50 -5.61
N LEU A 21 9.53 16.92 -6.29
CA LEU A 21 10.89 16.96 -5.78
C LEU A 21 11.40 15.63 -5.19
N ALA A 22 10.90 14.49 -5.70
CA ALA A 22 11.29 13.16 -5.23
C ALA A 22 12.69 12.74 -5.74
N GLY A 23 13.33 13.55 -6.58
CA GLY A 23 14.55 13.20 -7.27
C GLY A 23 14.33 12.17 -8.39
N GLN A 24 15.40 11.65 -8.95
CA GLN A 24 15.30 10.66 -10.03
C GLN A 24 14.76 9.32 -9.49
N GLU A 25 13.69 8.82 -10.09
CA GLU A 25 13.24 7.43 -9.92
C GLU A 25 14.00 6.55 -10.89
N VAL A 26 14.82 5.63 -10.38
CA VAL A 26 15.65 4.73 -11.20
C VAL A 26 14.89 3.45 -11.53
N CYS A 27 14.09 2.98 -10.60
CA CYS A 27 13.26 1.78 -10.73
C CYS A 27 12.10 2.00 -11.69
N VAL A 28 11.70 0.95 -12.43
CA VAL A 28 10.46 0.94 -13.22
C VAL A 28 9.25 1.06 -12.29
N ALA A 29 9.27 0.37 -11.15
CA ALA A 29 8.23 0.46 -10.15
C ALA A 29 8.36 1.74 -9.31
N ALA A 30 7.45 2.68 -9.49
CA ALA A 30 7.44 3.92 -8.73
C ALA A 30 7.17 3.67 -7.24
N THR A 31 7.97 4.26 -6.36
CA THR A 31 7.80 4.20 -4.90
C THR A 31 7.83 5.59 -4.28
N LYS A 32 8.98 6.25 -4.26
CA LYS A 32 9.12 7.60 -3.67
C LYS A 32 8.36 8.65 -4.47
N THR A 33 8.32 8.54 -5.81
CA THR A 33 7.57 9.49 -6.65
C THR A 33 6.07 9.35 -6.42
N PHE A 34 5.56 8.11 -6.30
CA PHE A 34 4.17 7.86 -5.90
C PHE A 34 3.86 8.49 -4.54
N THR A 35 4.66 8.19 -3.51
CA THR A 35 4.45 8.71 -2.15
C THR A 35 4.47 10.24 -2.14
N ASN A 36 5.43 10.86 -2.84
CA ASN A 36 5.51 12.33 -2.90
C ASN A 36 4.32 12.94 -3.65
N GLN A 37 3.80 12.30 -4.70
CA GLN A 37 2.57 12.76 -5.36
C GLN A 37 1.38 12.73 -4.40
N VAL A 38 1.22 11.66 -3.61
CA VAL A 38 0.18 11.58 -2.58
C VAL A 38 0.33 12.73 -1.57
N ILE A 39 1.55 13.02 -1.10
CA ILE A 39 1.81 14.12 -0.17
C ILE A 39 1.46 15.49 -0.78
N VAL A 40 1.81 15.73 -2.05
CA VAL A 40 1.43 16.97 -2.75
C VAL A 40 -0.09 17.10 -2.84
N MET A 41 -0.81 16.02 -3.16
CA MET A 41 -2.28 16.04 -3.20
C MET A 41 -2.88 16.31 -1.83
N LEU A 42 -2.31 15.77 -0.76
CA LEU A 42 -2.73 16.05 0.62
C LEU A 42 -2.43 17.49 1.05
N GLU A 43 -1.30 18.07 0.60
CA GLU A 43 -1.03 19.49 0.84
C GLU A 43 -2.05 20.39 0.12
N LEU A 44 -2.46 20.04 -1.10
CA LEU A 44 -3.54 20.74 -1.78
C LEU A 44 -4.86 20.61 -1.03
N ALA A 45 -5.22 19.41 -0.60
CA ALA A 45 -6.41 19.18 0.23
C ALA A 45 -6.36 19.99 1.53
N ARG A 46 -5.19 20.04 2.19
CA ARG A 46 -4.98 20.83 3.41
C ARG A 46 -5.20 22.31 3.17
N ARG A 47 -4.75 22.85 2.04
CA ARG A 47 -5.02 24.25 1.63
C ARG A 47 -6.49 24.51 1.35
N LEU A 48 -7.25 23.48 1.00
CA LEU A 48 -8.70 23.54 0.81
C LEU A 48 -9.48 23.25 2.11
N GLY A 49 -8.80 23.11 3.25
CA GLY A 49 -9.42 22.97 4.57
C GLY A 49 -9.37 21.58 5.18
N TYR A 50 -8.80 20.57 4.52
CA TYR A 50 -8.58 19.26 5.12
C TYR A 50 -7.56 19.36 6.26
N LYS A 51 -7.88 18.75 7.40
CA LYS A 51 -7.04 18.84 8.62
C LYS A 51 -6.05 17.70 8.66
N ILE A 52 -4.78 17.95 8.36
CA ILE A 52 -3.69 16.97 8.42
C ILE A 52 -2.37 17.68 8.81
N ASP A 53 -1.55 17.04 9.63
CA ASP A 53 -0.19 17.51 9.95
C ASP A 53 0.87 16.78 9.12
N LEU A 54 1.15 17.30 7.94
CA LEU A 54 2.13 16.73 7.02
C LEU A 54 3.57 16.73 7.57
N LYS A 55 3.88 17.58 8.56
CA LYS A 55 5.23 17.66 9.13
C LYS A 55 5.64 16.42 9.92
N GLN A 56 4.67 15.70 10.46
CA GLN A 56 4.91 14.47 11.23
C GLN A 56 5.07 13.23 10.35
N ILE A 57 4.60 13.28 9.11
CA ILE A 57 4.60 12.10 8.21
C ILE A 57 5.97 11.47 8.03
N PRO A 58 7.07 12.21 7.74
CA PRO A 58 8.39 11.60 7.56
C PRO A 58 8.85 10.82 8.80
N LYS A 59 8.64 11.39 10.00
CA LYS A 59 8.99 10.73 11.27
C LYS A 59 8.15 9.47 11.48
N LYS A 60 6.86 9.55 11.23
CA LYS A 60 5.95 8.39 11.37
C LYS A 60 6.25 7.28 10.34
N ILE A 61 6.67 7.64 9.11
CA ILE A 61 7.16 6.67 8.13
C ILE A 61 8.39 5.93 8.67
N GLN A 62 9.38 6.64 9.19
CA GLN A 62 10.57 6.03 9.78
C GLN A 62 10.20 5.08 10.94
N GLN A 63 9.29 5.50 11.81
CA GLN A 63 8.77 4.66 12.88
C GLN A 63 8.07 3.41 12.34
N THR A 64 7.19 3.58 11.35
CA THR A 64 6.47 2.48 10.70
C THR A 64 7.44 1.43 10.15
N ILE A 65 8.50 1.86 9.48
CA ILE A 65 9.52 0.96 8.96
C ILE A 65 10.22 0.25 10.12
N ALA A 66 10.77 1.01 11.07
CA ALA A 66 11.61 0.49 12.14
C ALA A 66 10.91 -0.58 13.01
N ILE A 67 9.62 -0.40 13.30
CA ILE A 67 8.88 -1.34 14.17
C ILE A 67 8.36 -2.58 13.43
N ASN A 68 8.28 -2.54 12.10
CA ASN A 68 7.66 -3.63 11.34
C ASN A 68 8.62 -4.39 10.42
N GLU A 69 9.85 -3.90 10.22
CA GLU A 69 10.76 -4.44 9.21
C GLU A 69 10.99 -5.93 9.32
N ASP A 70 11.26 -6.43 10.53
CA ASP A 70 11.52 -7.86 10.76
C ASP A 70 10.26 -8.70 10.50
N LYS A 71 9.10 -8.21 10.90
CA LYS A 71 7.82 -8.88 10.63
C LYS A 71 7.49 -8.89 9.14
N ILE A 72 7.79 -7.82 8.43
CA ILE A 72 7.62 -7.74 6.97
C ILE A 72 8.54 -8.76 6.29
N LYS A 73 9.81 -8.89 6.70
CA LYS A 73 10.73 -9.90 6.19
C LYS A 73 10.19 -11.32 6.38
N GLU A 74 9.70 -11.64 7.59
CA GLU A 74 9.08 -12.94 7.90
C GLU A 74 7.90 -13.24 6.97
N ILE A 75 6.97 -12.31 6.85
CA ILE A 75 5.79 -12.42 5.98
C ILE A 75 6.21 -12.60 4.52
N SER A 76 7.20 -11.84 4.05
CA SER A 76 7.69 -11.87 2.66
C SER A 76 8.25 -13.24 2.27
N VAL A 77 8.85 -13.99 3.20
CA VAL A 77 9.30 -15.38 2.93
C VAL A 77 8.14 -16.28 2.56
N ARG A 78 6.98 -16.11 3.15
CA ARG A 78 5.79 -16.91 2.80
C ARG A 78 5.11 -16.36 1.55
N LEU A 79 4.99 -15.05 1.40
CA LEU A 79 4.42 -14.39 0.21
C LEU A 79 5.17 -14.78 -1.07
N SER A 80 6.50 -14.91 -1.03
CA SER A 80 7.32 -15.27 -2.19
C SER A 80 7.00 -16.66 -2.77
N LYS A 81 6.29 -17.51 -2.05
CA LYS A 81 5.86 -18.85 -2.48
C LYS A 81 4.45 -18.85 -3.08
N SER A 82 3.75 -17.73 -3.03
CA SER A 82 2.37 -17.61 -3.49
C SER A 82 2.31 -17.24 -4.96
N ARG A 83 1.28 -17.73 -5.66
CA ARG A 83 0.99 -17.34 -7.04
C ARG A 83 -0.03 -16.22 -7.15
N ASP A 84 -0.96 -16.21 -6.20
CA ASP A 84 -2.06 -15.26 -6.14
C ASP A 84 -2.08 -14.61 -4.77
N ILE A 85 -2.29 -13.29 -4.74
CA ILE A 85 -2.38 -12.50 -3.51
C ILE A 85 -3.55 -11.51 -3.69
N PHE A 86 -4.42 -11.41 -2.69
CA PHE A 86 -5.47 -10.41 -2.69
C PHE A 86 -5.16 -9.32 -1.66
N VAL A 87 -5.47 -8.07 -2.00
CA VAL A 87 -5.30 -6.94 -1.10
C VAL A 87 -6.63 -6.22 -0.95
N LEU A 88 -7.17 -6.19 0.25
CA LEU A 88 -8.46 -5.59 0.56
C LEU A 88 -8.30 -4.20 1.17
N GLY A 89 -9.04 -3.25 0.66
CA GLY A 89 -9.11 -1.90 1.20
C GLY A 89 -10.50 -1.29 1.07
N LYS A 90 -10.76 -0.22 1.83
CA LYS A 90 -11.98 0.58 1.74
C LYS A 90 -11.66 2.05 1.89
N GLY A 91 -12.48 2.95 1.33
CA GLY A 91 -12.25 4.40 1.41
C GLY A 91 -10.87 4.76 0.87
N MET A 92 -10.09 5.53 1.62
CA MET A 92 -8.74 5.94 1.23
C MET A 92 -7.73 4.79 1.19
N SER A 93 -8.02 3.65 1.83
CA SER A 93 -7.15 2.47 1.78
C SER A 93 -7.34 1.65 0.50
N TYR A 94 -8.45 1.80 -0.25
CA TYR A 94 -8.64 1.06 -1.48
C TYR A 94 -7.62 1.42 -2.58
N PRO A 95 -7.33 2.70 -2.89
CA PRO A 95 -6.23 3.02 -3.79
C PRO A 95 -4.89 2.43 -3.37
N MET A 96 -4.61 2.36 -2.05
CA MET A 96 -3.39 1.72 -1.54
C MET A 96 -3.40 0.20 -1.72
N ALA A 97 -4.55 -0.46 -1.57
CA ALA A 97 -4.66 -1.87 -1.88
C ALA A 97 -4.29 -2.16 -3.36
N ARG A 98 -4.71 -1.30 -4.28
CA ARG A 98 -4.33 -1.38 -5.70
C ARG A 98 -2.84 -1.12 -5.92
N GLU A 99 -2.27 -0.14 -5.23
CA GLU A 99 -0.83 0.18 -5.30
C GLU A 99 0.02 -0.98 -4.79
N ILE A 100 -0.32 -1.57 -3.64
CA ILE A 100 0.36 -2.76 -3.10
C ILE A 100 0.32 -3.92 -4.11
N ALA A 101 -0.88 -4.21 -4.65
CA ALA A 101 -1.04 -5.25 -5.67
C ALA A 101 -0.26 -4.95 -6.94
N LEU A 102 -0.14 -3.67 -7.34
CA LEU A 102 0.66 -3.24 -8.49
C LEU A 102 2.15 -3.55 -8.25
N LYS A 103 2.70 -3.21 -7.09
CA LYS A 103 4.11 -3.47 -6.76
C LYS A 103 4.43 -4.96 -6.77
N LEU A 104 3.56 -5.80 -6.19
CA LEU A 104 3.71 -7.26 -6.22
C LEU A 104 3.71 -7.82 -7.66
N LYS A 105 2.95 -7.21 -8.57
CA LYS A 105 2.97 -7.58 -9.99
C LYS A 105 4.22 -7.11 -10.71
N GLU A 106 4.58 -5.84 -10.53
CA GLU A 106 5.68 -5.20 -11.26
C GLU A 106 7.06 -5.77 -10.87
N ILE A 107 7.29 -5.96 -9.57
CA ILE A 107 8.60 -6.37 -9.03
C ILE A 107 8.69 -7.89 -8.91
N ASP A 108 7.64 -8.54 -8.40
CA ASP A 108 7.69 -9.93 -7.96
C ASP A 108 7.16 -10.91 -9.01
N TYR A 109 6.44 -10.40 -10.02
CA TYR A 109 5.72 -11.17 -11.04
C TYR A 109 4.70 -12.14 -10.44
N ILE A 110 4.13 -11.75 -9.28
CA ILE A 110 3.05 -12.48 -8.62
C ILE A 110 1.73 -11.87 -9.06
N HIS A 111 0.77 -12.71 -9.43
CA HIS A 111 -0.59 -12.23 -9.67
C HIS A 111 -1.16 -11.66 -8.37
N ALA A 112 -1.44 -10.37 -8.35
CA ALA A 112 -1.98 -9.69 -7.19
C ALA A 112 -3.15 -8.78 -7.59
N GLU A 113 -4.24 -8.84 -6.82
CA GLU A 113 -5.44 -8.05 -7.06
C GLU A 113 -5.76 -7.17 -5.84
N GLY A 114 -5.75 -5.85 -6.05
CA GLY A 114 -6.21 -4.87 -5.07
C GLY A 114 -7.68 -4.55 -5.29
N MET A 115 -8.52 -4.79 -4.30
CA MET A 115 -9.96 -4.65 -4.44
C MET A 115 -10.64 -3.96 -3.27
N MET A 116 -11.82 -3.44 -3.54
CA MET A 116 -12.68 -2.88 -2.51
C MET A 116 -13.33 -4.02 -1.71
N ALA A 117 -13.24 -3.96 -0.38
CA ALA A 117 -13.77 -5.02 0.49
C ALA A 117 -15.26 -5.30 0.26
N GLY A 118 -16.06 -4.25 -0.04
CA GLY A 118 -17.48 -4.41 -0.37
C GLY A 118 -17.76 -5.20 -1.64
N GLU A 119 -16.82 -5.20 -2.61
CA GLU A 119 -16.97 -5.90 -3.88
C GLU A 119 -16.54 -7.38 -3.80
N LEU A 120 -15.95 -7.81 -2.68
CA LEU A 120 -15.44 -9.17 -2.50
C LEU A 120 -16.49 -10.25 -2.83
N LYS A 121 -17.74 -10.03 -2.40
CA LYS A 121 -18.84 -11.00 -2.56
C LYS A 121 -19.38 -11.11 -3.99
N HIS A 122 -19.03 -10.19 -4.86
CA HIS A 122 -19.53 -10.14 -6.23
C HIS A 122 -18.71 -10.99 -7.22
N GLY A 123 -17.89 -11.91 -6.72
CA GLY A 123 -17.14 -12.87 -7.56
C GLY A 123 -15.82 -13.30 -6.92
N THR A 124 -14.95 -12.38 -6.59
CA THR A 124 -13.57 -12.67 -6.16
C THR A 124 -13.48 -13.59 -4.94
N ILE A 125 -14.47 -13.56 -4.05
CA ILE A 125 -14.51 -14.47 -2.90
C ILE A 125 -14.48 -15.96 -3.33
N ALA A 126 -14.91 -16.29 -4.54
CA ALA A 126 -14.86 -17.65 -5.06
C ALA A 126 -13.43 -18.14 -5.33
N LEU A 127 -12.47 -17.22 -5.52
CA LEU A 127 -11.06 -17.52 -5.74
C LEU A 127 -10.29 -17.72 -4.42
N ILE A 128 -10.93 -17.43 -3.29
CA ILE A 128 -10.29 -17.56 -1.98
C ILE A 128 -10.38 -19.00 -1.52
N GLU A 129 -9.23 -19.65 -1.43
CA GLU A 129 -9.05 -21.03 -0.99
C GLU A 129 -8.09 -21.11 0.19
N GLU A 130 -7.90 -22.32 0.74
CA GLU A 130 -6.99 -22.59 1.86
C GLU A 130 -5.57 -22.09 1.57
N GLY A 131 -5.06 -21.23 2.46
CA GLY A 131 -3.69 -20.70 2.40
C GLY A 131 -3.44 -19.58 1.42
N ILE A 132 -4.42 -19.16 0.61
CA ILE A 132 -4.30 -17.97 -0.25
C ILE A 132 -4.03 -16.72 0.61
N PRO A 133 -2.97 -15.94 0.34
CA PRO A 133 -2.69 -14.72 1.08
C PRO A 133 -3.73 -13.64 0.80
N VAL A 134 -4.27 -13.05 1.87
CA VAL A 134 -5.11 -11.86 1.80
C VAL A 134 -4.55 -10.79 2.73
N ILE A 135 -4.10 -9.69 2.17
CA ILE A 135 -3.65 -8.51 2.91
C ILE A 135 -4.85 -7.60 3.14
N SER A 136 -5.21 -7.37 4.40
CA SER A 136 -6.35 -6.53 4.78
C SER A 136 -5.89 -5.22 5.41
N LEU A 137 -6.26 -4.09 4.80
CA LEU A 137 -5.96 -2.75 5.28
C LEU A 137 -7.10 -2.25 6.18
N ILE A 138 -6.90 -2.30 7.50
CA ILE A 138 -7.96 -2.03 8.49
C ILE A 138 -7.66 -0.76 9.29
N PRO A 139 -8.07 0.44 8.80
CA PRO A 139 -7.96 1.67 9.56
C PRO A 139 -9.05 1.75 10.64
N ASN A 140 -8.70 2.24 11.84
CA ASN A 140 -9.63 2.69 12.86
C ASN A 140 -10.75 1.69 13.25
N GLU A 141 -10.44 0.39 13.33
CA GLU A 141 -11.44 -0.65 13.64
C GLU A 141 -12.65 -0.65 12.69
N ASN A 142 -12.43 -0.44 11.40
CA ASN A 142 -13.49 -0.41 10.41
C ASN A 142 -14.26 -1.74 10.35
N ASP A 143 -15.51 -1.75 10.80
CA ASP A 143 -16.32 -2.97 10.91
C ASP A 143 -16.52 -3.71 9.59
N GLU A 144 -16.67 -2.99 8.47
CA GLU A 144 -16.82 -3.63 7.17
C GLU A 144 -15.51 -4.32 6.73
N MET A 145 -14.34 -3.71 6.99
CA MET A 145 -13.05 -4.34 6.73
C MET A 145 -12.85 -5.56 7.62
N ILE A 146 -13.24 -5.48 8.89
CA ILE A 146 -13.18 -6.61 9.83
C ILE A 146 -14.09 -7.73 9.34
N SER A 147 -15.33 -7.43 8.94
CA SER A 147 -16.28 -8.41 8.41
C SER A 147 -15.75 -9.10 7.15
N ALA A 148 -15.29 -8.34 6.16
CA ALA A 148 -14.71 -8.87 4.93
C ALA A 148 -13.48 -9.75 5.21
N THR A 149 -12.63 -9.36 6.15
CA THR A 149 -11.47 -10.14 6.59
C THR A 149 -11.88 -11.47 7.23
N GLN A 150 -12.93 -11.47 8.05
CA GLN A 150 -13.48 -12.70 8.65
C GLN A 150 -14.07 -13.63 7.60
N GLU A 151 -14.74 -13.11 6.57
CA GLU A 151 -15.31 -13.90 5.49
C GLU A 151 -14.24 -14.65 4.69
N VAL A 152 -13.15 -13.99 4.31
CA VAL A 152 -12.05 -14.68 3.61
C VAL A 152 -11.30 -15.63 4.54
N LYS A 153 -11.18 -15.31 5.83
CA LYS A 153 -10.60 -16.20 6.84
C LYS A 153 -11.42 -17.48 6.99
N ALA A 154 -12.75 -17.39 6.98
CA ALA A 154 -13.63 -18.54 7.07
C ALA A 154 -13.50 -19.49 5.85
N ARG A 155 -12.96 -19.01 4.73
CA ARG A 155 -12.64 -19.81 3.54
C ARG A 155 -11.22 -20.39 3.55
N GLY A 156 -10.47 -20.18 4.64
CA GLY A 156 -9.12 -20.72 4.80
C GLY A 156 -8.00 -19.80 4.34
N ALA A 157 -8.30 -18.54 3.97
CA ALA A 157 -7.25 -17.58 3.58
C ALA A 157 -6.19 -17.40 4.68
N TRP A 158 -4.95 -17.24 4.28
CA TRP A 158 -3.91 -16.74 5.15
C TRP A 158 -4.00 -15.22 5.22
N ILE A 159 -4.48 -14.71 6.34
CA ILE A 159 -4.69 -13.29 6.56
C ILE A 159 -3.40 -12.60 7.01
N ILE A 160 -3.15 -11.42 6.46
CA ILE A 160 -2.14 -10.46 6.90
C ILE A 160 -2.87 -9.15 7.13
N THR A 161 -2.96 -8.71 8.38
CA THR A 161 -3.64 -7.47 8.74
C THR A 161 -2.66 -6.32 8.92
N ILE A 162 -2.93 -5.17 8.30
CA ILE A 162 -2.25 -3.90 8.56
C ILE A 162 -3.26 -3.00 9.25
N SER A 163 -2.94 -2.49 10.45
CA SER A 163 -3.86 -1.67 11.25
C SER A 163 -3.12 -0.53 11.96
N ASN A 164 -3.83 0.55 12.27
CA ASN A 164 -3.37 1.63 13.16
C ASN A 164 -3.92 1.50 14.58
N VAL A 165 -4.53 0.36 14.89
CA VAL A 165 -5.01 0.02 16.23
C VAL A 165 -4.05 -0.98 16.86
N GLN A 166 -3.55 -0.66 18.05
CA GLN A 166 -2.61 -1.48 18.79
C GLN A 166 -3.19 -2.89 19.02
N ASP A 167 -2.35 -3.92 18.87
CA ASP A 167 -2.70 -5.34 19.07
C ASP A 167 -3.84 -5.89 18.18
N LYS A 168 -4.24 -5.14 17.15
CA LYS A 168 -5.29 -5.54 16.20
C LYS A 168 -4.78 -5.90 14.80
N GLY A 169 -3.47 -5.87 14.56
CA GLY A 169 -2.86 -6.20 13.27
C GLY A 169 -1.59 -7.03 13.40
N ASP A 170 -1.27 -7.80 12.36
CA ASP A 170 0.04 -8.46 12.22
C ASP A 170 1.14 -7.42 12.02
N ILE A 171 0.78 -6.31 11.36
CA ILE A 171 1.60 -5.14 11.13
C ILE A 171 0.82 -3.93 11.68
N VAL A 172 1.45 -3.21 12.62
CA VAL A 172 0.83 -2.06 13.27
C VAL A 172 1.56 -0.79 12.86
N VAL A 173 0.80 0.17 12.33
CA VAL A 173 1.31 1.51 12.03
C VAL A 173 0.95 2.49 13.14
N PRO A 174 1.66 3.62 13.29
CA PRO A 174 1.34 4.61 14.32
C PRO A 174 -0.12 5.09 14.25
N LYS A 175 -0.69 5.43 15.39
CA LYS A 175 -2.03 6.00 15.46
C LYS A 175 -2.12 7.24 14.55
N CYS A 176 -3.13 7.26 13.67
CA CYS A 176 -3.26 8.25 12.61
C CYS A 176 -4.69 8.31 12.08
N ASP A 177 -4.99 9.31 11.26
CA ASP A 177 -6.23 9.36 10.50
C ASP A 177 -6.19 8.43 9.27
N GLU A 178 -7.27 8.38 8.50
CA GLU A 178 -7.39 7.47 7.35
C GLU A 178 -6.43 7.85 6.20
N ALA A 179 -6.17 9.14 5.98
CA ALA A 179 -5.25 9.59 4.94
C ALA A 179 -3.79 9.25 5.28
N GLU A 180 -3.39 9.47 6.52
CA GLU A 180 -2.07 9.04 7.02
C GLU A 180 -1.93 7.51 6.98
N PHE A 181 -2.98 6.77 7.39
CA PHE A 181 -2.99 5.31 7.33
C PHE A 181 -2.76 4.79 5.91
N ALA A 182 -3.41 5.42 4.91
CA ALA A 182 -3.20 5.08 3.51
C ALA A 182 -1.72 5.20 3.11
N ILE A 183 -1.04 6.29 3.52
CA ILE A 183 0.39 6.45 3.24
C ILE A 183 1.22 5.34 3.89
N TYR A 184 1.00 5.07 5.19
CA TYR A 184 1.81 4.11 5.93
C TYR A 184 1.58 2.68 5.44
N SER A 185 0.35 2.31 5.10
CA SER A 185 0.04 1.01 4.49
C SER A 185 0.68 0.86 3.10
N GLY A 186 0.73 1.93 2.30
CA GLY A 186 1.48 1.96 1.04
C GLY A 186 2.97 1.70 1.22
N ILE A 187 3.61 2.36 2.20
CA ILE A 187 5.03 2.13 2.54
C ILE A 187 5.28 0.67 2.96
N ILE A 188 4.38 0.09 3.78
CA ILE A 188 4.46 -1.33 4.14
C ILE A 188 4.38 -2.22 2.90
N GLY A 189 3.46 -1.93 1.97
CA GLY A 189 3.34 -2.67 0.71
C GLY A 189 4.59 -2.58 -0.17
N HIS A 190 5.20 -1.39 -0.28
CA HIS A 190 6.46 -1.20 -0.99
C HIS A 190 7.59 -2.04 -0.38
N LEU A 191 7.69 -2.09 0.96
CA LEU A 191 8.67 -2.92 1.65
C LEU A 191 8.40 -4.42 1.48
N MET A 192 7.14 -4.86 1.53
CA MET A 192 6.78 -6.26 1.27
C MET A 192 7.24 -6.69 -0.12
N SER A 193 6.90 -5.92 -1.15
CA SER A 193 7.32 -6.21 -2.51
C SER A 193 8.85 -6.19 -2.66
N TYR A 194 9.53 -5.20 -2.05
CA TYR A 194 10.99 -5.18 -2.04
C TYR A 194 11.59 -6.48 -1.48
N TYR A 195 11.15 -6.94 -0.29
CA TYR A 195 11.69 -8.14 0.32
C TYR A 195 11.30 -9.43 -0.43
N VAL A 196 10.10 -9.49 -0.99
CA VAL A 196 9.69 -10.59 -1.87
C VAL A 196 10.59 -10.65 -3.10
N GLY A 197 10.84 -9.53 -3.76
CA GLY A 197 11.74 -9.42 -4.91
C GLY A 197 13.17 -9.86 -4.59
N VAL A 198 13.72 -9.44 -3.44
CA VAL A 198 15.03 -9.88 -2.95
C VAL A 198 15.07 -11.41 -2.77
N ILE A 199 14.05 -12.00 -2.14
CA ILE A 199 13.95 -13.44 -1.91
C ILE A 199 13.87 -14.21 -3.24
N LEU A 200 13.11 -13.69 -4.19
CA LEU A 200 12.95 -14.26 -5.53
C LEU A 200 14.14 -13.98 -6.45
N LYS A 201 15.13 -13.21 -5.98
CA LYS A 201 16.32 -12.79 -6.76
C LYS A 201 15.95 -12.05 -8.04
N ARG A 202 14.93 -11.20 -7.97
CA ARG A 202 14.53 -10.31 -9.08
C ARG A 202 15.46 -9.12 -9.19
N GLU A 203 15.64 -8.58 -10.39
CA GLU A 203 16.25 -7.27 -10.59
C GLU A 203 15.25 -6.17 -10.24
N ILE A 204 15.22 -5.76 -8.97
CA ILE A 204 14.18 -4.88 -8.41
C ILE A 204 14.09 -3.53 -9.14
N ASP A 205 15.20 -2.98 -9.59
CA ASP A 205 15.24 -1.69 -10.30
C ASP A 205 14.88 -1.81 -11.79
N LYS A 206 15.02 -3.00 -12.37
CA LYS A 206 14.75 -3.28 -13.80
C LYS A 206 14.03 -4.62 -13.96
N PRO A 207 12.85 -4.77 -13.33
CA PRO A 207 12.11 -6.03 -13.39
C PRO A 207 11.56 -6.33 -14.78
#